data_fc06066eec6b0e387be5b63300c1ec70
#
_entry.id   fc06066eec6b0e387be5b63300c1ec70
#
_cell.length_a   1.000
_cell.length_b   1.000
_cell.length_c   1.000
_cell.angle_alpha   90.00
_cell.angle_beta   90.00
_cell.angle_gamma   90.00
#
_symmetry.space_group_name_H-M   'P 1'
#
loop_
_entity.id
_entity.type
_entity.pdbx_description
1 polymer ?
#
loop_
_entity_poly.entity_id
_entity_poly.type
_entity_poly.pdbx_seq_one_letter_code
_entity_poly.pdbx_strand_id
1 'polypeptide(L)' 'MEQAKKRLATLDVVMSRLYEDYALGEISKEKYKKMTADYEAEQERLKLEIE' A
#
# COMPACT_ATOMS: atom_id res chain seq x y z
N MET A 1 -18.85 -6.35 6.35
CA MET A 1 -17.80 -6.39 7.36
C MET A 1 -16.79 -5.30 7.09
N GLU A 2 -16.27 -4.70 8.14
CA GLU A 2 -15.45 -3.51 8.02
C GLU A 2 -13.97 -3.78 7.87
N GLN A 3 -13.56 -5.04 7.95
CA GLN A 3 -12.14 -5.37 7.88
C GLN A 3 -11.48 -4.93 6.58
N ALA A 4 -12.19 -5.10 5.46
CA ALA A 4 -11.62 -4.70 4.17
C ALA A 4 -11.44 -3.19 4.10
N LYS A 5 -12.39 -2.44 4.61
CA LYS A 5 -12.28 -0.98 4.62
C LYS A 5 -11.17 -0.50 5.54
N LYS A 6 -11.04 -1.14 6.70
CA LYS A 6 -9.95 -0.81 7.63
C LYS A 6 -8.60 -1.10 7.00
N ARG A 7 -8.51 -2.23 6.31
CA ARG A 7 -7.25 -2.60 5.65
C ARG A 7 -6.89 -1.60 4.56
N LEU A 8 -7.89 -1.15 3.79
CA LEU A 8 -7.66 -0.15 2.75
C LEU A 8 -7.11 1.14 3.34
N ALA A 9 -7.68 1.59 4.45
CA ALA A 9 -7.21 2.78 5.13
C ALA A 9 -5.78 2.60 5.62
N THR A 10 -5.49 1.42 6.18
CA THR A 10 -4.14 1.10 6.64
C THR A 10 -3.15 1.11 5.48
N LEU A 11 -3.55 0.54 4.35
CA LEU A 11 -2.68 0.50 3.17
C LEU A 11 -2.37 1.92 2.68
N ASP A 12 -3.34 2.81 2.75
CA ASP A 12 -3.12 4.21 2.39
C ASP A 12 -2.00 4.82 3.22
N VAL A 13 -2.05 4.60 4.53
CA VAL A 13 -1.04 5.12 5.45
C VAL A 13 0.31 4.48 5.17
N VAL A 14 0.32 3.17 4.98
CA VAL A 14 1.55 2.42 4.71
C VAL A 14 2.20 2.92 3.42
N MET A 15 1.42 3.13 2.38
CA MET A 15 1.95 3.60 1.11
C MET A 15 2.49 5.02 1.21
N SER A 16 1.85 5.87 2.00
CA SER A 16 2.35 7.23 2.24
C SER A 16 3.71 7.19 2.92
N ARG A 17 3.85 6.35 3.94
CA ARG A 17 5.13 6.20 4.63
C ARG A 17 6.19 5.62 3.72
N LEU A 18 5.81 4.68 2.91
CA LEU A 18 6.71 4.06 1.95
C LEU A 18 7.27 5.12 0.99
N TYR A 19 6.40 5.99 0.53
CA TYR A 19 6.79 7.07 -0.35
C TYR A 19 7.78 8.02 0.35
N GLU A 20 7.50 8.36 1.59
CA GLU A 20 8.37 9.22 2.38
C GLU A 20 9.74 8.58 2.58
N ASP A 21 9.75 7.31 2.93
CA ASP A 21 11.00 6.58 3.13
C ASP A 21 11.82 6.56 1.85
N TYR A 22 11.15 6.37 0.73
CA TYR A 22 11.83 6.38 -0.55
C TYR A 22 12.41 7.76 -0.84
N ALA A 23 11.64 8.81 -0.58
CA ALA A 23 12.10 10.18 -0.81
C ALA A 23 13.28 10.54 0.07
N LEU A 24 13.33 9.96 1.29
CA LEU A 24 14.44 10.19 2.22
C LEU A 24 15.65 9.31 1.91
N GLY A 25 15.51 8.37 0.97
CA GLY A 25 16.59 7.48 0.62
C GLY A 25 16.73 6.27 1.53
N GLU A 26 15.74 6.02 2.36
CA GLU A 26 15.77 4.88 3.30
C GLU A 26 15.59 3.54 2.61
N ILE A 27 14.90 3.52 1.48
CA ILE A 27 14.69 2.31 0.71
C ILE A 27 15.10 2.53 -0.74
N SER A 28 15.51 1.46 -1.40
CA SER A 28 15.92 1.54 -2.80
C SER A 28 14.71 1.66 -3.71
N LYS A 29 14.95 2.15 -4.93
CA LYS A 29 13.91 2.28 -5.92
C LYS A 29 13.27 0.94 -6.26
N GLU A 30 14.09 -0.09 -6.38
CA GLU A 30 13.61 -1.42 -6.70
C GLU A 30 12.70 -1.96 -5.59
N LYS A 31 13.13 -1.80 -4.36
CA LYS A 31 12.34 -2.25 -3.22
C LYS A 31 11.03 -1.47 -3.12
N TYR A 32 11.11 -0.17 -3.35
CA TYR A 32 9.93 0.69 -3.32
C TYR A 32 8.90 0.23 -4.36
N LYS A 33 9.36 0.00 -5.58
CA LYS A 33 8.48 -0.45 -6.65
C LYS A 33 7.82 -1.78 -6.34
N LYS A 34 8.61 -2.70 -5.82
CA LYS A 34 8.09 -4.03 -5.50
C LYS A 34 7.03 -3.97 -4.42
N MET A 35 7.31 -3.24 -3.36
CA MET A 35 6.37 -3.13 -2.25
C MET A 35 5.11 -2.39 -2.68
N THR A 36 5.27 -1.34 -3.47
CA THR A 36 4.12 -0.58 -3.96
C THR A 36 3.22 -1.45 -4.82
N ALA A 37 3.82 -2.25 -5.71
CA ALA A 37 3.05 -3.13 -6.58
C ALA A 37 2.26 -4.15 -5.76
N ASP A 38 2.87 -4.70 -4.72
CA ASP A 38 2.20 -5.67 -3.86
C ASP A 38 1.01 -5.03 -3.13
N TYR A 39 1.20 -3.84 -2.60
CA TYR A 39 0.13 -3.14 -1.89
C TYR A 39 -0.99 -2.73 -2.84
N GLU A 40 -0.64 -2.29 -4.03
CA GLU A 40 -1.65 -1.92 -5.02
C GLU A 40 -2.50 -3.12 -5.43
N ALA A 41 -1.87 -4.27 -5.57
CA ALA A 41 -2.60 -5.50 -5.89
C ALA A 41 -3.57 -5.85 -4.77
N GLU A 42 -3.13 -5.68 -3.54
CA GLU A 42 -3.99 -5.94 -2.38
C GLU A 42 -5.16 -4.97 -2.34
N GLN A 43 -4.90 -3.70 -2.63
CA GLN A 43 -5.96 -2.70 -2.66
C GLN A 43 -7.03 -3.03 -3.69
N GLU A 44 -6.61 -3.43 -4.86
CA GLU A 44 -7.54 -3.81 -5.93
C GLU A 44 -8.42 -4.96 -5.49
N ARG A 45 -7.81 -5.97 -4.89
CA ARG A 45 -8.54 -7.13 -4.41
C ARG A 45 -9.57 -6.74 -3.35
N LEU A 46 -9.15 -5.90 -2.40
CA LEU A 46 -10.05 -5.46 -1.35
C LEU A 46 -11.21 -4.64 -1.88
N LYS A 47 -10.96 -3.82 -2.87
CA LYS A 47 -12.01 -3.04 -3.49
C LYS A 47 -13.06 -3.92 -4.14
N LEU A 48 -12.62 -4.99 -4.77
CA LEU A 48 -13.54 -5.95 -5.39
C LEU A 48 -14.38 -6.68 -4.34
N GLU A 49 -13.78 -6.94 -3.18
CA GLU A 49 -14.53 -7.60 -2.11
C GLU A 49 -15.58 -6.69 -1.49
N ILE A 50 -15.33 -5.41 -1.46
CA ILE A 50 -16.26 -4.45 -0.87
C ILE A 50 -17.49 -4.27 -1.76
N GLU A 51 -17.32 -4.31 -3.04
CA GLU A 51 -18.41 -4.20 -3.98
C GLU A 51 -19.21 -5.50 -4.03
#